data_e7972dfc07563df062279c803790e9e9
#
_entry.id   e7972dfc07563df062279c803790e9e9
#
_cell.length_a   1.000
_cell.length_b   1.000
_cell.length_c   1.000
_cell.angle_alpha   90.00
_cell.angle_beta   90.00
_cell.angle_gamma   90.00
#
_symmetry.space_group_name_H-M   'P 1'
#
loop_
_entity.id
_entity.type
_entity.pdbx_description
1 polymer ?
#
loop_
_entity_poly.entity_id
_entity_poly.type
_entity_poly.pdbx_seq_one_letter_code
_entity_poly.pdbx_strand_id
1 'polypeptide(L)'
;FVAMVETLKNRINDEKLHLDNIGLVIIDEAHYNSFRKLLSSFKNAFILGVTATPLSSNIKLPMHENYDELIVGDNISSLIEKGFLAKAVTYSYDVGLTSLKVGINGDYTVKSSDDLYTNMAMQEKLLHAYTEKSLGKKTLIFNNGINTSLYVYETFREAGYGIRHLDNTSSTEERKE
;
A
#
# COMPACT_ATOMS: atom_id res chain seq x y z
N PHE A 1 -18.56 -12.64 -4.43
CA PHE A 1 -17.27 -12.98 -5.04
C PHE A 1 -16.26 -11.90 -4.69
N VAL A 2 -15.00 -12.29 -4.49
CA VAL A 2 -13.87 -11.38 -4.34
C VAL A 2 -12.88 -11.71 -5.46
N ALA A 3 -12.37 -10.69 -6.15
CA ALA A 3 -11.45 -10.87 -7.25
C ALA A 3 -10.41 -9.75 -7.32
N MET A 4 -9.20 -10.11 -7.70
CA MET A 4 -8.17 -9.14 -8.09
C MET A 4 -8.44 -8.65 -9.52
N VAL A 5 -8.17 -7.37 -9.77
CA VAL A 5 -8.46 -6.71 -11.07
C VAL A 5 -7.88 -7.47 -12.26
N GLU A 6 -6.60 -7.83 -12.20
CA GLU A 6 -5.94 -8.53 -13.32
C GLU A 6 -6.50 -9.94 -13.52
N THR A 7 -6.81 -10.66 -12.45
CA THR A 7 -7.43 -11.99 -12.54
C THR A 7 -8.82 -11.90 -13.17
N LEU A 8 -9.62 -10.93 -12.75
CA LEU A 8 -10.97 -10.72 -13.28
C LEU A 8 -10.92 -10.35 -14.76
N LYS A 9 -10.06 -9.42 -15.15
CA LYS A 9 -9.84 -9.00 -16.53
C LYS A 9 -9.48 -10.19 -17.44
N ASN A 10 -8.55 -11.02 -17.02
CA ASN A 10 -8.14 -12.17 -17.81
C ASN A 10 -9.31 -13.17 -17.97
N ARG A 11 -10.08 -13.43 -16.91
CA ARG A 11 -11.23 -14.35 -16.98
C ARG A 11 -12.37 -13.83 -17.84
N ILE A 12 -12.59 -12.52 -17.89
CA ILE A 12 -13.58 -11.90 -18.79
C ILE A 12 -13.10 -12.02 -20.23
N ASN A 13 -11.83 -11.72 -20.51
CA ASN A 13 -11.25 -11.82 -21.85
C ASN A 13 -11.26 -13.26 -22.39
N ASP A 14 -11.13 -14.25 -21.52
CA ASP A 14 -11.19 -15.68 -21.87
C ASP A 14 -12.64 -16.20 -21.99
N GLU A 15 -13.66 -15.33 -21.91
CA GLU A 15 -15.09 -15.68 -21.94
C GLU A 15 -15.52 -16.71 -20.86
N LYS A 16 -14.72 -16.81 -19.78
CA LYS A 16 -14.97 -17.76 -18.69
C LYS A 16 -15.94 -17.23 -17.64
N LEU A 17 -16.35 -15.96 -17.76
CA LEU A 17 -17.16 -15.29 -16.76
C LEU A 17 -18.23 -14.39 -17.41
N HIS A 18 -19.48 -14.62 -17.02
CA HIS A 18 -20.61 -13.77 -17.39
C HIS A 18 -21.01 -12.95 -16.16
N LEU A 19 -21.12 -11.63 -16.32
CA LEU A 19 -21.33 -10.67 -15.23
C LEU A 19 -22.73 -10.02 -15.28
N ASP A 20 -23.60 -10.50 -16.15
CA ASP A 20 -24.94 -9.91 -16.36
C ASP A 20 -25.86 -10.00 -15.15
N ASN A 21 -25.59 -10.94 -14.23
CA ASN A 21 -26.34 -11.15 -12.99
C ASN A 21 -25.73 -10.43 -11.76
N ILE A 22 -24.71 -9.60 -11.97
CA ILE A 22 -24.10 -8.81 -10.88
C ILE A 22 -24.89 -7.52 -10.72
N GLY A 23 -25.45 -7.30 -9.53
CA GLY A 23 -26.23 -6.09 -9.20
C GLY A 23 -25.44 -5.04 -8.42
N LEU A 24 -24.32 -5.42 -7.78
CA LEU A 24 -23.47 -4.51 -7.02
C LEU A 24 -22.01 -4.89 -7.19
N VAL A 25 -21.18 -3.90 -7.47
CA VAL A 25 -19.71 -4.03 -7.48
C VAL A 25 -19.12 -3.07 -6.48
N ILE A 26 -18.33 -3.58 -5.55
CA ILE A 26 -17.56 -2.77 -4.59
C ILE A 26 -16.11 -2.78 -5.02
N ILE A 27 -15.53 -1.61 -5.21
CA ILE A 27 -14.13 -1.43 -5.64
C ILE A 27 -13.36 -0.81 -4.48
N ASP A 28 -12.44 -1.58 -3.92
CA ASP A 28 -11.49 -1.09 -2.93
C ASP A 28 -10.37 -0.32 -3.61
N GLU A 29 -9.82 0.70 -2.92
CA GLU A 29 -8.82 1.63 -3.47
C GLU A 29 -9.24 2.25 -4.80
N ALA A 30 -10.49 2.72 -4.88
CA ALA A 30 -11.14 3.19 -6.10
C ALA A 30 -10.45 4.38 -6.79
N HIS A 31 -9.49 5.04 -6.14
CA HIS A 31 -8.67 6.10 -6.72
C HIS A 31 -7.68 5.59 -7.79
N TYR A 32 -7.38 4.29 -7.83
CA TYR A 32 -6.60 3.69 -8.90
C TYR A 32 -7.43 3.54 -10.18
N ASN A 33 -6.79 3.71 -11.32
CA ASN A 33 -7.46 3.65 -12.63
C ASN A 33 -7.47 2.25 -13.27
N SER A 34 -6.91 1.25 -12.60
CA SER A 34 -6.76 -0.11 -13.15
C SER A 34 -8.08 -0.79 -13.51
N PHE A 35 -9.18 -0.47 -12.81
CA PHE A 35 -10.50 -1.09 -13.09
C PHE A 35 -11.38 -0.32 -14.05
N ARG A 36 -11.03 0.88 -14.51
CA ARG A 36 -11.90 1.68 -15.40
C ARG A 36 -12.40 0.87 -16.60
N LYS A 37 -11.51 0.10 -17.22
CA LYS A 37 -11.86 -0.75 -18.37
C LYS A 37 -12.83 -1.88 -18.04
N LEU A 38 -12.91 -2.29 -16.79
CA LEU A 38 -13.81 -3.36 -16.35
C LEU A 38 -15.21 -2.86 -16.05
N LEU A 39 -15.39 -1.58 -15.76
CA LEU A 39 -16.70 -1.01 -15.41
C LEU A 39 -17.75 -1.24 -16.50
N SER A 40 -17.36 -1.15 -17.77
CA SER A 40 -18.25 -1.41 -18.91
C SER A 40 -18.74 -2.85 -19.00
N SER A 41 -18.11 -3.79 -18.31
CA SER A 41 -18.52 -5.20 -18.27
C SER A 41 -19.68 -5.46 -17.28
N PHE A 42 -19.97 -4.49 -16.40
CA PHE A 42 -21.01 -4.59 -15.36
C PHE A 42 -22.24 -3.76 -15.74
N LYS A 43 -22.94 -4.19 -16.79
CA LYS A 43 -24.06 -3.41 -17.41
C LYS A 43 -25.23 -3.12 -16.48
N ASN A 44 -25.48 -4.00 -15.50
CA ASN A 44 -26.65 -3.96 -14.62
C ASN A 44 -26.30 -3.73 -13.15
N ALA A 45 -25.05 -3.35 -12.84
CA ALA A 45 -24.58 -3.23 -11.48
C ALA A 45 -24.47 -1.77 -11.04
N PHE A 46 -24.80 -1.52 -9.78
CA PHE A 46 -24.36 -0.32 -9.07
C PHE A 46 -22.86 -0.44 -8.77
N ILE A 47 -22.11 0.64 -8.98
CA ILE A 47 -20.67 0.69 -8.72
C ILE A 47 -20.43 1.53 -7.49
N LEU A 48 -19.88 0.91 -6.43
CA LEU A 48 -19.49 1.57 -5.20
C LEU A 48 -17.95 1.58 -5.12
N GLY A 49 -17.35 2.74 -5.27
CA GLY A 49 -15.90 2.93 -5.03
C GLY A 49 -15.64 3.31 -3.59
N VAL A 50 -14.72 2.62 -2.93
CA VAL A 50 -14.27 2.92 -1.56
C VAL A 50 -12.81 3.35 -1.61
N THR A 51 -12.48 4.47 -0.98
CA THR A 51 -11.10 4.97 -0.89
C THR A 51 -10.94 5.96 0.24
N ALA A 52 -9.76 6.01 0.85
CA ALA A 52 -9.40 7.06 1.81
C ALA A 52 -8.97 8.37 1.12
N THR A 53 -8.60 8.30 -0.16
CA THR A 53 -8.10 9.44 -0.95
C THR A 53 -8.87 9.55 -2.27
N PRO A 54 -10.02 10.26 -2.32
CA PRO A 54 -10.90 10.30 -3.50
C PRO A 54 -10.34 11.19 -4.63
N LEU A 55 -9.05 11.10 -4.87
CA LEU A 55 -8.35 11.78 -5.95
C LEU A 55 -7.79 10.73 -6.91
N SER A 56 -8.06 10.87 -8.19
CA SER A 56 -7.51 9.96 -9.19
C SER A 56 -5.98 9.95 -9.16
N SER A 57 -5.39 8.78 -9.27
CA SER A 57 -3.94 8.61 -9.46
C SER A 57 -3.44 9.22 -10.78
N ASN A 58 -4.33 9.59 -11.69
CA ASN A 58 -4.03 10.26 -12.95
C ASN A 58 -4.97 11.44 -13.16
N ILE A 59 -4.44 12.66 -13.18
CA ILE A 59 -5.21 13.89 -13.34
C ILE A 59 -6.00 13.95 -14.66
N LYS A 60 -5.55 13.24 -15.70
CA LYS A 60 -6.24 13.17 -16.99
C LYS A 60 -7.43 12.20 -16.99
N LEU A 61 -7.60 11.45 -15.91
CA LEU A 61 -8.64 10.46 -15.74
C LEU A 61 -9.36 10.70 -14.40
N PRO A 62 -10.10 11.78 -14.25
CA PRO A 62 -10.72 12.14 -12.99
C PRO A 62 -11.81 11.14 -12.58
N MET A 63 -12.04 11.02 -11.27
CA MET A 63 -12.99 10.02 -10.74
C MET A 63 -14.44 10.29 -11.14
N HIS A 64 -14.83 11.55 -11.33
CA HIS A 64 -16.21 11.91 -11.74
C HIS A 64 -16.63 11.38 -13.12
N GLU A 65 -15.70 10.87 -13.92
CA GLU A 65 -16.03 10.15 -15.16
C GLU A 65 -16.58 8.73 -14.91
N ASN A 66 -16.38 8.19 -13.70
CA ASN A 66 -16.79 6.83 -13.35
C ASN A 66 -17.81 6.75 -12.21
N TYR A 67 -17.97 7.84 -11.46
CA TYR A 67 -18.83 7.90 -10.28
C TYR A 67 -19.68 9.17 -10.33
N ASP A 68 -20.97 9.02 -10.13
CA ASP A 68 -21.93 10.11 -10.21
C ASP A 68 -21.95 10.97 -8.95
N GLU A 69 -21.62 10.36 -7.79
CA GLU A 69 -21.70 11.01 -6.49
C GLU A 69 -20.48 10.66 -5.61
N LEU A 70 -20.05 11.64 -4.82
CA LEU A 70 -19.03 11.47 -3.77
C LEU A 70 -19.69 11.55 -2.39
N ILE A 71 -19.70 10.44 -1.67
CA ILE A 71 -20.15 10.39 -0.28
C ILE A 71 -18.93 10.49 0.63
N VAL A 72 -18.87 11.54 1.45
CA VAL A 72 -17.78 11.79 2.39
C VAL A 72 -18.20 11.36 3.79
N GLY A 73 -17.43 10.45 4.38
CA GLY A 73 -17.58 10.02 5.77
C GLY A 73 -16.97 11.00 6.77
N ASP A 74 -16.83 10.55 8.01
CA ASP A 74 -16.16 11.30 9.06
C ASP A 74 -14.69 11.56 8.68
N ASN A 75 -14.20 12.76 8.98
CA ASN A 75 -12.78 13.07 8.81
C ASN A 75 -11.91 12.40 9.89
N ILE A 76 -10.60 12.34 9.65
CA ILE A 76 -9.64 11.67 10.53
C ILE A 76 -9.69 12.24 11.97
N SER A 77 -9.81 13.55 12.13
CA SER A 77 -9.88 14.19 13.46
C SER A 77 -11.10 13.73 14.24
N SER A 78 -12.28 13.70 13.58
CA SER A 78 -13.52 13.19 14.18
C SER A 78 -13.40 11.71 14.57
N LEU A 79 -12.77 10.89 13.72
CA LEU A 79 -12.56 9.47 14.03
C LEU A 79 -11.61 9.24 15.20
N ILE A 80 -10.60 10.11 15.37
CA ILE A 80 -9.69 10.10 16.53
C ILE A 80 -10.46 10.52 17.80
N GLU A 81 -11.23 11.60 17.73
CA GLU A 81 -12.02 12.10 18.86
C GLU A 81 -13.07 11.07 19.32
N LYS A 82 -13.68 10.37 18.39
CA LYS A 82 -14.64 9.27 18.66
C LYS A 82 -13.98 7.96 19.10
N GLY A 83 -12.64 7.88 19.12
CA GLY A 83 -11.88 6.69 19.53
C GLY A 83 -11.81 5.56 18.51
N PHE A 84 -12.25 5.79 17.25
CA PHE A 84 -12.12 4.81 16.17
C PHE A 84 -10.70 4.72 15.60
N LEU A 85 -9.97 5.82 15.63
CA LEU A 85 -8.57 5.90 15.21
C LEU A 85 -7.67 6.35 16.33
N ALA A 86 -6.48 5.77 16.42
CA ALA A 86 -5.44 6.22 17.33
C ALA A 86 -4.83 7.54 16.85
N LYS A 87 -4.42 8.39 17.81
CA LYS A 87 -3.67 9.59 17.49
C LYS A 87 -2.27 9.20 16.99
N ALA A 88 -1.93 9.61 15.78
CA ALA A 88 -0.59 9.42 15.23
C ALA A 88 0.37 10.53 15.68
N VAL A 89 1.62 10.13 15.97
CA VAL A 89 2.75 11.04 16.14
C VAL A 89 3.77 10.70 15.06
N THR A 90 4.03 11.64 14.16
CA THR A 90 4.93 11.41 13.02
C THR A 90 6.29 12.03 13.30
N TYR A 91 7.34 11.24 13.15
CA TYR A 91 8.73 11.70 13.17
C TYR A 91 9.31 11.56 11.75
N SER A 92 9.95 12.61 11.27
CA SER A 92 10.61 12.63 9.98
C SER A 92 12.12 12.81 10.15
N TYR A 93 12.89 12.05 9.37
CA TYR A 93 14.34 12.12 9.39
C TYR A 93 14.84 12.47 7.98
N ASP A 94 15.83 13.34 7.90
CA ASP A 94 16.52 13.58 6.64
C ASP A 94 17.38 12.36 6.28
N VAL A 95 17.08 11.77 5.14
CA VAL A 95 17.70 10.52 4.68
C VAL A 95 18.43 10.71 3.33
N GLY A 96 18.59 11.94 2.86
CA GLY A 96 19.34 12.22 1.63
C GLY A 96 18.63 11.70 0.37
N LEU A 97 17.32 11.97 0.24
CA LEU A 97 16.48 11.51 -0.87
C LEU A 97 16.97 11.95 -2.26
N THR A 98 17.88 12.91 -2.33
CA THR A 98 18.48 13.41 -3.59
C THR A 98 19.26 12.34 -4.36
N SER A 99 19.67 11.25 -3.70
CA SER A 99 20.33 10.11 -4.34
C SER A 99 19.37 9.16 -5.04
N LEU A 100 18.06 9.27 -4.78
CA LEU A 100 17.04 8.44 -5.39
C LEU A 100 16.79 8.82 -6.85
N LYS A 101 16.66 7.81 -7.71
CA LYS A 101 16.38 7.98 -9.13
C LYS A 101 14.92 7.60 -9.41
N VAL A 102 14.22 8.50 -10.09
CA VAL A 102 12.85 8.23 -10.52
C VAL A 102 12.85 7.37 -11.78
N GLY A 103 12.08 6.30 -11.77
CA GLY A 103 11.88 5.42 -12.91
C GLY A 103 10.80 5.93 -13.88
N ILE A 104 10.58 5.17 -14.94
CA ILE A 104 9.63 5.53 -16.03
C ILE A 104 8.19 5.68 -15.49
N ASN A 105 7.83 4.96 -14.45
CA ASN A 105 6.48 4.97 -13.85
C ASN A 105 6.26 6.12 -12.84
N GLY A 106 7.25 6.98 -12.62
CA GLY A 106 7.17 8.07 -11.65
C GLY A 106 7.57 7.69 -10.21
N ASP A 107 7.75 6.41 -9.93
CA ASP A 107 8.25 5.90 -8.65
C ASP A 107 9.78 5.83 -8.63
N TYR A 108 10.37 5.77 -7.43
CA TYR A 108 11.80 5.54 -7.28
C TYR A 108 12.21 4.14 -7.76
N THR A 109 13.35 4.05 -8.42
CA THR A 109 13.86 2.75 -8.87
C THR A 109 14.28 1.90 -7.66
N VAL A 110 13.98 0.60 -7.70
CA VAL A 110 14.35 -0.36 -6.65
C VAL A 110 15.85 -0.29 -6.37
N LYS A 111 16.69 -0.25 -7.41
CA LYS A 111 18.13 -0.18 -7.28
C LYS A 111 18.61 1.06 -6.50
N SER A 112 18.14 2.26 -6.84
CA SER A 112 18.55 3.48 -6.12
C SER A 112 18.05 3.50 -4.67
N SER A 113 16.92 2.91 -4.42
CA SER A 113 16.36 2.74 -3.08
C SER A 113 17.18 1.73 -2.26
N ASP A 114 17.53 0.59 -2.85
CA ASP A 114 18.38 -0.39 -2.19
C ASP A 114 19.76 0.21 -1.87
N ASP A 115 20.41 0.87 -2.84
CA ASP A 115 21.71 1.52 -2.63
C ASP A 115 21.67 2.52 -1.46
N LEU A 116 20.56 3.27 -1.31
CA LEU A 116 20.40 4.21 -0.21
C LEU A 116 20.13 3.50 1.12
N TYR A 117 19.13 2.62 1.16
CA TYR A 117 18.60 2.09 2.40
C TYR A 117 19.37 0.89 2.95
N THR A 118 20.21 0.21 2.16
CA THR A 118 21.16 -0.81 2.66
C THR A 118 22.48 -0.21 3.14
N ASN A 119 22.67 1.10 2.97
CA ASN A 119 23.86 1.79 3.47
C ASN A 119 23.91 1.71 5.02
N MET A 120 25.10 1.43 5.57
CA MET A 120 25.32 1.27 7.01
C MET A 120 24.81 2.49 7.80
N ALA A 121 25.12 3.71 7.36
CA ALA A 121 24.66 4.92 8.06
C ALA A 121 23.13 5.05 8.10
N MET A 122 22.43 4.54 7.09
CA MET A 122 20.97 4.49 7.06
C MET A 122 20.42 3.46 8.03
N GLN A 123 21.04 2.27 8.07
CA GLN A 123 20.65 1.22 9.00
C GLN A 123 20.87 1.63 10.46
N GLU A 124 21.99 2.27 10.76
CA GLU A 124 22.27 2.84 12.08
C GLU A 124 21.25 3.93 12.46
N LYS A 125 20.88 4.81 11.51
CA LYS A 125 19.86 5.84 11.73
C LYS A 125 18.49 5.23 12.03
N LEU A 126 18.10 4.17 11.31
CA LEU A 126 16.86 3.45 11.54
C LEU A 126 16.85 2.79 12.92
N LEU A 127 17.94 2.11 13.26
CA LEU A 127 18.10 1.45 14.56
C LEU A 127 18.05 2.46 15.72
N HIS A 128 18.71 3.60 15.56
CA HIS A 128 18.67 4.70 16.53
C HIS A 128 17.24 5.25 16.67
N ALA A 129 16.55 5.50 15.55
CA ALA A 129 15.16 5.99 15.58
C ALA A 129 14.22 5.00 16.28
N TYR A 130 14.37 3.69 16.04
CA TYR A 130 13.64 2.64 16.75
C TYR A 130 13.93 2.70 18.26
N THR A 131 15.19 2.72 18.63
CA THR A 131 15.63 2.73 20.05
C THR A 131 15.08 3.94 20.79
N GLU A 132 15.10 5.11 20.15
CA GLU A 132 14.63 6.36 20.75
C GLU A 132 13.11 6.46 20.85
N LYS A 133 12.37 5.99 19.83
CA LYS A 133 10.91 6.26 19.71
C LYS A 133 10.02 5.05 19.95
N SER A 134 10.53 3.85 19.73
CA SER A 134 9.70 2.63 19.66
C SER A 134 10.23 1.46 20.46
N LEU A 135 11.29 1.62 21.22
CA LEU A 135 11.88 0.53 22.00
C LEU A 135 10.84 -0.18 22.87
N GLY A 136 10.78 -1.51 22.76
CA GLY A 136 9.84 -2.36 23.48
C GLY A 136 8.40 -2.32 22.97
N LYS A 137 8.12 -1.59 21.89
CA LYS A 137 6.79 -1.55 21.26
C LYS A 137 6.72 -2.51 20.07
N LYS A 138 5.52 -3.03 19.80
CA LYS A 138 5.25 -3.73 18.54
C LYS A 138 5.44 -2.76 17.38
N THR A 139 6.34 -3.09 16.47
CA THR A 139 6.75 -2.20 15.37
C THR A 139 6.66 -2.93 14.05
N LEU A 140 6.09 -2.28 13.04
CA LEU A 140 6.11 -2.74 11.65
C LEU A 140 7.06 -1.82 10.86
N ILE A 141 7.96 -2.44 10.09
CA ILE A 141 8.88 -1.73 9.20
C ILE A 141 8.53 -2.10 7.76
N PHE A 142 8.05 -1.12 7.00
CA PHE A 142 7.76 -1.29 5.58
C PHE A 142 8.98 -0.88 4.77
N ASN A 143 9.48 -1.83 3.99
CA ASN A 143 10.64 -1.63 3.13
C ASN A 143 10.19 -1.60 1.66
N ASN A 144 10.92 -0.87 0.83
CA ASN A 144 10.64 -0.74 -0.60
C ASN A 144 11.08 -1.95 -1.44
N GLY A 145 11.79 -2.92 -0.84
CA GLY A 145 12.23 -4.12 -1.51
C GLY A 145 12.68 -5.22 -0.53
N ILE A 146 12.75 -6.44 -1.04
CA ILE A 146 13.15 -7.63 -0.25
C ILE A 146 14.58 -7.47 0.26
N ASN A 147 15.49 -6.98 -0.59
CA ASN A 147 16.89 -6.78 -0.23
C ASN A 147 17.05 -5.83 0.96
N THR A 148 16.42 -4.64 0.89
CA THR A 148 16.40 -3.69 2.02
C THR A 148 15.80 -4.33 3.27
N SER A 149 14.73 -5.11 3.13
CA SER A 149 14.08 -5.78 4.28
C SER A 149 15.00 -6.80 4.95
N LEU A 150 15.79 -7.54 4.19
CA LEU A 150 16.78 -8.49 4.72
C LEU A 150 17.92 -7.76 5.45
N TYR A 151 18.41 -6.64 4.92
CA TYR A 151 19.41 -5.82 5.62
C TYR A 151 18.89 -5.28 6.95
N VAL A 152 17.65 -4.78 6.98
CA VAL A 152 17.01 -4.34 8.23
C VAL A 152 16.89 -5.51 9.21
N TYR A 153 16.46 -6.67 8.73
CA TYR A 153 16.35 -7.87 9.56
C TYR A 153 17.71 -8.23 10.21
N GLU A 154 18.77 -8.28 9.43
CA GLU A 154 20.12 -8.61 9.96
C GLU A 154 20.60 -7.54 10.95
N THR A 155 20.47 -6.25 10.62
CA THR A 155 20.88 -5.15 11.49
C THR A 155 20.21 -5.21 12.87
N PHE A 156 18.90 -5.45 12.91
CA PHE A 156 18.17 -5.54 14.17
C PHE A 156 18.47 -6.82 14.94
N ARG A 157 18.67 -7.93 14.25
CA ARG A 157 19.06 -9.22 14.84
C ARG A 157 20.44 -9.11 15.49
N GLU A 158 21.43 -8.53 14.81
CA GLU A 158 22.77 -8.32 15.33
C GLU A 158 22.79 -7.38 16.54
N ALA A 159 21.87 -6.40 16.56
CA ALA A 159 21.68 -5.53 17.71
C ALA A 159 20.93 -6.21 18.89
N GLY A 160 20.53 -7.49 18.75
CA GLY A 160 19.90 -8.27 19.81
C GLY A 160 18.38 -8.09 19.92
N TYR A 161 17.72 -7.50 18.91
CA TYR A 161 16.26 -7.33 18.89
C TYR A 161 15.57 -8.55 18.27
N GLY A 162 14.42 -8.91 18.86
CA GLY A 162 13.51 -9.90 18.28
C GLY A 162 12.82 -9.31 17.06
N ILE A 163 13.20 -9.75 15.87
CA ILE A 163 12.65 -9.30 14.59
C ILE A 163 12.31 -10.49 13.69
N ARG A 164 11.32 -10.29 12.82
CA ARG A 164 10.96 -11.26 11.77
C ARG A 164 10.90 -10.55 10.42
N HIS A 165 11.30 -11.25 9.38
CA HIS A 165 11.16 -10.81 8.00
C HIS A 165 10.01 -11.56 7.35
N LEU A 166 9.15 -10.83 6.62
CA LEU A 166 8.08 -11.40 5.81
C LEU A 166 8.10 -10.78 4.42
N ASP A 167 7.97 -11.62 3.40
CA ASP A 167 7.84 -11.21 2.01
C ASP A 167 6.81 -12.06 1.25
N ASN A 168 6.77 -11.94 -0.09
CA ASN A 168 5.83 -12.68 -0.92
C ASN A 168 6.12 -14.18 -0.99
N THR A 169 7.30 -14.64 -0.58
CA THR A 169 7.69 -16.06 -0.55
C THR A 169 7.39 -16.72 0.80
N SER A 170 7.12 -15.90 1.84
CA SER A 170 6.83 -16.41 3.18
C SER A 170 5.57 -17.27 3.22
N SER A 171 5.67 -18.43 3.90
CA SER A 171 4.58 -19.38 4.04
C SER A 171 3.40 -18.84 4.85
N THR A 172 2.27 -19.54 4.80
CA THR A 172 1.08 -19.19 5.60
C THR A 172 1.34 -19.37 7.10
N GLU A 173 2.16 -20.31 7.47
CA GLU A 173 2.56 -20.58 8.86
C GLU A 173 3.42 -19.42 9.40
N GLU A 174 4.45 -19.00 8.66
CA GLU A 174 5.31 -17.85 9.03
C GLU A 174 4.52 -16.55 9.19
N ARG A 175 3.43 -16.38 8.41
CA ARG A 175 2.58 -15.19 8.49
C ARG A 175 1.62 -15.17 9.67
N LYS A 176 1.38 -16.32 10.32
CA LYS A 176 0.48 -16.45 11.49
C LYS A 176 1.18 -16.31 12.83
N GLU A 177 2.47 -16.52 12.87
CA GLU A 177 3.29 -16.36 14.07
C GLU A 177 3.64 -14.90 14.34
#